data_e038fdebada8cd7dd3cecad87e811207
#
_entry.id   e038fdebada8cd7dd3cecad87e811207
#
_cell.length_a   1.000
_cell.length_b   1.000
_cell.length_c   1.000
_cell.angle_alpha   90.00
_cell.angle_beta   90.00
_cell.angle_gamma   90.00
#
_symmetry.space_group_name_H-M   'P 1'
#
loop_
_entity.id
_entity.type
_entity.pdbx_description
1 polymer ?
#
loop_
_entity_poly.entity_id
_entity_poly.type
_entity_poly.pdbx_seq_one_letter_code
_entity_poly.pdbx_strand_id
1 'polypeptide(L)'
;MEAVTLKTVDDLLLSPEERVELIGGDIVRRPMTRFAHARAQGGTRGALHGLTQGSVAGGGWWILTEVSVAYEVHECPSHDLAGWRRERLPDPPDGVIDLPPDWVCEIVSPGHEKKDTVTIPLLLQRHRVPWFWLIWPEARALVAHALEGDGYRAIATLSAAEHRHVRVPPFDAMELDLAAMLE
;
A
#
# COMPACT_ATOMS: atom_id res chain seq x y z
N MET A 1 -10.55 -2.83 -36.30
CA MET A 1 -10.16 -2.85 -34.86
C MET A 1 -9.66 -1.45 -34.55
N GLU A 2 -10.41 -0.70 -33.76
CA GLU A 2 -9.91 0.58 -33.28
C GLU A 2 -8.74 0.27 -32.31
N ALA A 3 -7.62 0.97 -32.49
CA ALA A 3 -6.51 0.88 -31.59
C ALA A 3 -6.97 1.46 -30.24
N VAL A 4 -6.95 0.64 -29.19
CA VAL A 4 -7.20 1.12 -27.82
C VAL A 4 -6.03 2.04 -27.45
N THR A 5 -6.31 3.33 -27.34
CA THR A 5 -5.31 4.30 -26.90
C THR A 5 -5.19 4.21 -25.37
N LEU A 6 -4.06 3.72 -24.89
CA LEU A 6 -3.79 3.65 -23.46
C LEU A 6 -3.68 5.07 -22.89
N LYS A 7 -4.28 5.29 -21.72
CA LYS A 7 -4.17 6.52 -20.95
C LYS A 7 -2.82 6.59 -20.24
N THR A 8 -2.39 7.81 -19.96
CA THR A 8 -1.12 8.13 -19.32
C THR A 8 -1.35 8.75 -17.95
N VAL A 9 -0.27 8.90 -17.16
CA VAL A 9 -0.30 9.65 -15.89
C VAL A 9 -0.77 11.09 -16.14
N ASP A 10 -0.37 11.73 -17.23
CA ASP A 10 -0.84 13.08 -17.57
C ASP A 10 -2.35 13.10 -17.84
N ASP A 11 -2.90 12.08 -18.51
CA ASP A 11 -4.34 11.94 -18.68
C ASP A 11 -5.07 11.77 -17.34
N LEU A 12 -4.47 11.03 -16.41
CA LEU A 12 -5.02 10.86 -15.06
C LEU A 12 -5.06 12.19 -14.30
N LEU A 13 -3.97 12.96 -14.33
CA LEU A 13 -3.88 14.26 -13.65
C LEU A 13 -4.82 15.32 -14.22
N LEU A 14 -5.17 15.20 -15.51
CA LEU A 14 -6.13 16.07 -16.19
C LEU A 14 -7.57 15.55 -16.09
N SER A 15 -7.80 14.39 -15.48
CA SER A 15 -9.13 13.82 -15.35
C SER A 15 -10.02 14.73 -14.47
N PRO A 16 -11.24 15.04 -14.90
CA PRO A 16 -12.20 15.75 -14.06
C PRO A 16 -12.84 14.84 -13.00
N GLU A 17 -12.59 13.54 -13.08
CA GLU A 17 -13.14 12.56 -12.15
C GLU A 17 -12.30 12.47 -10.88
N GLU A 18 -12.98 12.47 -9.73
CA GLU A 18 -12.35 12.24 -8.44
C GLU A 18 -12.28 10.74 -8.11
N ARG A 19 -11.32 10.36 -7.26
CA ARG A 19 -11.12 9.00 -6.79
C ARG A 19 -10.89 8.01 -7.95
N VAL A 20 -10.05 8.38 -8.87
CA VAL A 20 -9.59 7.55 -9.98
C VAL A 20 -8.13 7.16 -9.80
N GLU A 21 -7.74 6.08 -10.46
CA GLU A 21 -6.38 5.58 -10.54
C GLU A 21 -6.11 5.07 -11.96
N LEU A 22 -4.85 4.94 -12.34
CA LEU A 22 -4.46 4.44 -13.66
C LEU A 22 -3.86 3.04 -13.50
N ILE A 23 -4.51 2.06 -14.12
CA ILE A 23 -4.09 0.65 -14.09
C ILE A 23 -4.03 0.10 -15.51
N GLY A 24 -2.85 -0.27 -15.98
CA GLY A 24 -2.66 -0.84 -17.33
C GLY A 24 -3.11 0.08 -18.46
N GLY A 25 -3.04 1.39 -18.27
CA GLY A 25 -3.52 2.38 -19.24
C GLY A 25 -5.03 2.65 -19.22
N ASP A 26 -5.75 2.11 -18.23
CA ASP A 26 -7.17 2.41 -18.00
C ASP A 26 -7.32 3.30 -16.77
N ILE A 27 -8.06 4.40 -16.90
CA ILE A 27 -8.49 5.21 -15.75
C ILE A 27 -9.70 4.53 -15.14
N VAL A 28 -9.53 4.01 -13.93
CA VAL A 28 -10.55 3.25 -13.20
C VAL A 28 -10.98 3.99 -11.95
N ARG A 29 -12.28 3.94 -11.64
CA ARG A 29 -12.81 4.55 -10.42
C ARG A 29 -12.55 3.65 -9.24
N ARG A 30 -12.04 4.25 -8.16
CA ARG A 30 -11.86 3.55 -6.88
C ARG A 30 -13.21 3.34 -6.19
N PRO A 31 -13.42 2.18 -5.55
CA PRO A 31 -14.66 1.90 -4.83
C PRO A 31 -14.87 2.86 -3.66
N MET A 32 -16.12 2.94 -3.19
CA MET A 32 -16.41 3.64 -1.93
C MET A 32 -15.83 2.83 -0.77
N THR A 33 -15.11 3.52 0.09
CA THR A 33 -14.47 2.93 1.27
C THR A 33 -15.54 2.44 2.26
N ARG A 34 -15.46 1.16 2.65
CA ARG A 34 -16.31 0.57 3.69
C ARG A 34 -15.77 0.88 5.09
N PHE A 35 -16.64 0.79 6.11
CA PHE A 35 -16.24 1.06 7.50
C PHE A 35 -15.06 0.19 7.95
N ALA A 36 -15.12 -1.14 7.72
CA ALA A 36 -14.05 -2.06 8.11
C ALA A 36 -12.71 -1.72 7.44
N HIS A 37 -12.74 -1.37 6.15
CA HIS A 37 -11.56 -0.90 5.42
C HIS A 37 -10.99 0.39 6.03
N ALA A 38 -11.81 1.42 6.20
CA ALA A 38 -11.39 2.70 6.77
C ALA A 38 -10.82 2.52 8.20
N ARG A 39 -11.43 1.63 8.97
CA ARG A 39 -11.02 1.31 10.34
C ARG A 39 -9.64 0.64 10.35
N ALA A 40 -9.42 -0.37 9.51
CA ALA A 40 -8.13 -1.05 9.38
C ALA A 40 -7.04 -0.11 8.86
N GLN A 41 -7.36 0.76 7.89
CA GLN A 41 -6.43 1.77 7.37
C GLN A 41 -6.01 2.75 8.46
N GLY A 42 -6.97 3.33 9.18
CA GLY A 42 -6.72 4.26 10.28
C GLY A 42 -5.95 3.61 11.43
N GLY A 43 -6.32 2.37 11.81
CA GLY A 43 -5.64 1.59 12.85
C GLY A 43 -4.18 1.28 12.49
N THR A 44 -3.95 0.84 11.27
CA THR A 44 -2.59 0.56 10.76
C THR A 44 -1.75 1.84 10.73
N ARG A 45 -2.30 2.94 10.18
CA ARG A 45 -1.59 4.23 10.15
C ARG A 45 -1.27 4.74 11.56
N GLY A 46 -2.22 4.57 12.50
CA GLY A 46 -2.05 4.95 13.91
C GLY A 46 -0.95 4.14 14.60
N ALA A 47 -0.94 2.82 14.42
CA ALA A 47 0.07 1.92 14.98
C ALA A 47 1.49 2.27 14.50
N LEU A 48 1.63 2.72 13.24
CA LEU A 48 2.91 3.09 12.64
C LEU A 48 3.30 4.57 12.88
N HIS A 49 2.50 5.33 13.63
CA HIS A 49 2.72 6.78 13.82
C HIS A 49 4.11 7.11 14.41
N GLY A 50 4.58 6.33 15.37
CA GLY A 50 5.90 6.54 15.99
C GLY A 50 7.06 6.52 14.99
N LEU A 51 6.96 5.71 13.94
CA LEU A 51 7.96 5.64 12.87
C LEU A 51 8.06 6.92 12.06
N THR A 52 6.95 7.65 11.92
CA THR A 52 6.93 8.91 11.16
C THR A 52 7.53 10.07 11.94
N GLN A 53 7.52 10.00 13.27
CA GLN A 53 8.11 11.02 14.12
C GLN A 53 9.63 10.82 14.34
N GLY A 54 10.19 9.68 13.90
CA GLY A 54 11.58 9.33 14.15
C GLY A 54 11.90 9.09 15.65
N SER A 55 10.86 8.96 16.49
CA SER A 55 11.00 8.85 17.95
C SER A 55 11.22 7.43 18.44
N VAL A 56 11.12 6.44 17.57
CA VAL A 56 11.30 5.01 17.89
C VAL A 56 12.40 4.38 17.06
N ALA A 57 12.94 3.25 17.51
CA ALA A 57 13.89 2.47 16.74
C ALA A 57 13.29 2.09 15.38
N GLY A 58 14.07 2.21 14.31
CA GLY A 58 13.60 2.00 12.93
C GLY A 58 12.76 3.15 12.34
N GLY A 59 12.63 4.29 13.03
CA GLY A 59 11.94 5.49 12.55
C GLY A 59 12.61 6.12 11.31
N GLY A 60 12.05 7.22 10.87
CA GLY A 60 12.52 7.91 9.66
C GLY A 60 11.80 7.47 8.41
N TRP A 61 10.48 7.27 8.51
CA TRP A 61 9.61 6.92 7.41
C TRP A 61 8.64 8.05 7.06
N TRP A 62 8.35 8.19 5.78
CA TRP A 62 7.09 8.73 5.30
C TRP A 62 6.10 7.57 5.20
N ILE A 63 5.00 7.61 5.93
CA ILE A 63 3.91 6.64 5.81
C ILE A 63 2.66 7.42 5.47
N LEU A 64 2.17 7.23 4.26
CA LEU A 64 1.06 7.97 3.67
C LEU A 64 -0.12 7.03 3.41
N THR A 65 -1.32 7.59 3.44
CA THR A 65 -2.56 6.89 3.08
C THR A 65 -3.12 7.45 1.79
N GLU A 66 -3.84 6.63 1.03
CA GLU A 66 -4.52 7.06 -0.22
C GLU A 66 -3.55 7.75 -1.19
N VAL A 67 -2.35 7.23 -1.34
CA VAL A 67 -1.28 7.88 -2.08
C VAL A 67 -1.11 7.28 -3.47
N SER A 68 -1.16 8.14 -4.50
CA SER A 68 -0.91 7.74 -5.88
C SER A 68 0.59 7.70 -6.18
N VAL A 69 1.03 6.60 -6.79
CA VAL A 69 2.44 6.38 -7.16
C VAL A 69 2.53 6.08 -8.66
N ALA A 70 3.25 6.93 -9.38
CA ALA A 70 3.50 6.74 -10.81
C ALA A 70 4.68 5.78 -10.99
N TYR A 71 4.38 4.52 -11.30
CA TYR A 71 5.41 3.51 -11.55
C TYR A 71 5.90 3.52 -13.01
N GLU A 72 4.98 3.72 -13.93
CA GLU A 72 5.20 3.74 -15.38
C GLU A 72 4.24 4.76 -16.01
N VAL A 73 4.46 5.08 -17.29
CA VAL A 73 3.62 6.05 -18.02
C VAL A 73 2.14 5.66 -18.03
N HIS A 74 1.83 4.36 -17.91
CA HIS A 74 0.48 3.80 -17.92
C HIS A 74 0.05 3.16 -16.59
N GLU A 75 0.84 3.36 -15.52
CA GLU A 75 0.61 2.76 -14.21
C GLU A 75 0.78 3.79 -13.09
N CYS A 76 -0.32 4.20 -12.50
CA CYS A 76 -0.38 5.10 -11.36
C CYS A 76 -1.51 4.68 -10.41
N PRO A 77 -1.38 3.52 -9.73
CA PRO A 77 -2.34 3.11 -8.71
C PRO A 77 -2.32 4.04 -7.50
N SER A 78 -3.41 4.05 -6.78
CA SER A 78 -3.49 4.64 -5.45
C SER A 78 -3.45 3.52 -4.41
N HIS A 79 -2.45 3.56 -3.54
CA HIS A 79 -2.28 2.59 -2.46
C HIS A 79 -3.04 3.00 -1.21
N ASP A 80 -3.61 2.03 -0.49
CA ASP A 80 -4.25 2.29 0.79
C ASP A 80 -3.25 2.85 1.81
N LEU A 81 -2.06 2.24 1.90
CA LEU A 81 -0.90 2.83 2.58
C LEU A 81 0.37 2.54 1.77
N ALA A 82 1.26 3.51 1.75
CA ALA A 82 2.63 3.31 1.25
C ALA A 82 3.66 4.03 2.12
N GLY A 83 4.88 3.52 2.13
CA GLY A 83 5.95 4.04 2.97
C GLY A 83 7.28 4.14 2.26
N TRP A 84 7.97 5.24 2.52
CA TRP A 84 9.34 5.51 2.04
C TRP A 84 10.25 5.78 3.21
N ARG A 85 11.49 5.28 3.13
CA ARG A 85 12.55 5.76 4.00
C ARG A 85 12.83 7.23 3.67
N ARG A 86 12.92 8.09 4.69
CA ARG A 86 13.19 9.53 4.49
C ARG A 86 14.52 9.79 3.80
N GLU A 87 15.50 8.92 3.99
CA GLU A 87 16.79 8.98 3.31
C GLU A 87 16.69 8.76 1.79
N ARG A 88 15.68 7.98 1.33
CA ARG A 88 15.41 7.76 -0.10
C ARG A 88 14.55 8.88 -0.71
N LEU A 89 13.70 9.50 0.10
CA LEU A 89 12.80 10.56 -0.31
C LEU A 89 12.95 11.75 0.65
N PRO A 90 14.13 12.45 0.62
CA PRO A 90 14.40 13.57 1.53
C PRO A 90 13.44 14.74 1.31
N ASP A 91 13.12 15.02 0.05
CA ASP A 91 12.27 16.13 -0.40
C ASP A 91 11.07 15.56 -1.18
N PRO A 92 9.97 15.16 -0.49
CA PRO A 92 8.79 14.64 -1.17
C PRO A 92 8.16 15.69 -2.08
N PRO A 93 7.73 15.30 -3.30
CA PRO A 93 7.09 16.22 -4.23
C PRO A 93 5.71 16.65 -3.74
N ASP A 94 5.26 17.82 -4.21
CA ASP A 94 3.86 18.22 -4.08
C ASP A 94 3.08 17.58 -5.23
N GLY A 95 2.40 16.47 -4.96
CA GLY A 95 1.63 15.72 -5.97
C GLY A 95 1.98 14.23 -6.04
N VAL A 96 1.92 13.68 -7.25
CA VAL A 96 2.20 12.26 -7.49
C VAL A 96 3.69 11.95 -7.26
N ILE A 97 3.95 10.86 -6.55
CA ILE A 97 5.31 10.37 -6.27
C ILE A 97 5.69 9.38 -7.38
N ASP A 98 6.84 9.58 -8.02
CA ASP A 98 7.38 8.72 -9.09
C ASP A 98 8.49 7.77 -8.61
N LEU A 99 8.81 7.81 -7.31
CA LEU A 99 9.74 6.90 -6.67
C LEU A 99 8.98 5.70 -6.09
N PRO A 100 9.27 4.45 -6.49
CA PRO A 100 8.67 3.28 -5.88
C PRO A 100 8.89 3.23 -4.36
N PRO A 101 7.87 2.91 -3.56
CA PRO A 101 7.97 2.88 -2.11
C PRO A 101 8.86 1.73 -1.59
N ASP A 102 9.26 1.82 -0.32
CA ASP A 102 9.93 0.75 0.40
C ASP A 102 8.94 -0.27 0.98
N TRP A 103 7.70 0.13 1.15
CA TRP A 103 6.63 -0.69 1.69
C TRP A 103 5.28 -0.24 1.15
N VAL A 104 4.44 -1.21 0.81
CA VAL A 104 3.04 -1.01 0.43
C VAL A 104 2.15 -1.90 1.27
N CYS A 105 0.99 -1.39 1.67
CA CYS A 105 -0.06 -2.17 2.30
C CYS A 105 -1.39 -1.92 1.60
N GLU A 106 -2.03 -3.00 1.15
CA GLU A 106 -3.38 -2.98 0.61
C GLU A 106 -4.36 -3.62 1.59
N ILE A 107 -5.53 -3.03 1.68
CA ILE A 107 -6.62 -3.49 2.54
C ILE A 107 -7.68 -4.09 1.64
N VAL A 108 -7.73 -5.40 1.61
CA VAL A 108 -8.58 -6.15 0.69
C VAL A 108 -10.05 -5.84 0.96
N SER A 109 -10.75 -5.44 -0.09
CA SER A 109 -12.18 -5.16 -0.04
C SER A 109 -12.97 -6.16 -0.89
N PRO A 110 -14.13 -6.67 -0.40
CA PRO A 110 -14.95 -7.58 -1.17
C PRO A 110 -15.30 -7.03 -2.55
N GLY A 111 -15.07 -7.84 -3.59
CA GLY A 111 -15.30 -7.51 -4.99
C GLY A 111 -14.12 -6.82 -5.70
N HIS A 112 -13.04 -6.52 -4.98
CA HIS A 112 -11.83 -5.89 -5.53
C HIS A 112 -10.55 -6.72 -5.26
N GLU A 113 -10.72 -7.93 -4.78
CA GLU A 113 -9.64 -8.82 -4.34
C GLU A 113 -8.58 -9.03 -5.44
N LYS A 114 -8.99 -9.14 -6.70
CA LYS A 114 -8.05 -9.35 -7.82
C LYS A 114 -7.04 -8.22 -7.97
N LYS A 115 -7.47 -6.96 -7.77
CA LYS A 115 -6.55 -5.82 -7.81
C LYS A 115 -5.49 -5.97 -6.72
N ASP A 116 -5.93 -6.13 -5.46
CA ASP A 116 -5.05 -6.07 -4.29
C ASP A 116 -4.16 -7.32 -4.16
N THR A 117 -4.64 -8.49 -4.62
CA THR A 117 -3.92 -9.76 -4.44
C THR A 117 -3.17 -10.25 -5.68
N VAL A 118 -3.43 -9.67 -6.86
CA VAL A 118 -2.79 -10.09 -8.13
C VAL A 118 -2.17 -8.91 -8.86
N THR A 119 -2.98 -7.90 -9.21
CA THR A 119 -2.52 -6.81 -10.08
C THR A 119 -1.43 -5.97 -9.40
N ILE A 120 -1.69 -5.51 -8.19
CA ILE A 120 -0.74 -4.70 -7.42
C ILE A 120 0.54 -5.49 -7.08
N PRO A 121 0.50 -6.71 -6.52
CA PRO A 121 1.72 -7.47 -6.26
C PRO A 121 2.61 -7.66 -7.50
N LEU A 122 2.03 -7.93 -8.67
CA LEU A 122 2.80 -8.07 -9.91
C LEU A 122 3.47 -6.75 -10.33
N LEU A 123 2.79 -5.62 -10.16
CA LEU A 123 3.36 -4.30 -10.39
C LEU A 123 4.51 -4.02 -9.42
N LEU A 124 4.29 -4.24 -8.12
CA LEU A 124 5.29 -4.01 -7.08
C LEU A 124 6.54 -4.89 -7.28
N GLN A 125 6.39 -6.14 -7.74
CA GLN A 125 7.50 -7.03 -8.08
C GLN A 125 8.36 -6.45 -9.21
N ARG A 126 7.74 -5.97 -10.30
CA ARG A 126 8.46 -5.33 -11.41
C ARG A 126 9.28 -4.14 -10.97
N HIS A 127 8.76 -3.37 -10.02
CA HIS A 127 9.41 -2.17 -9.50
C HIS A 127 10.22 -2.41 -8.22
N ARG A 128 10.46 -3.69 -7.88
CA ARG A 128 11.37 -4.10 -6.79
C ARG A 128 11.00 -3.52 -5.44
N VAL A 129 9.70 -3.31 -5.16
CA VAL A 129 9.22 -2.90 -3.84
C VAL A 129 9.50 -4.01 -2.83
N PRO A 130 10.34 -3.78 -1.79
CA PRO A 130 10.84 -4.87 -0.96
C PRO A 130 9.80 -5.49 -0.02
N TRP A 131 8.80 -4.71 0.42
CA TRP A 131 7.85 -5.16 1.42
C TRP A 131 6.42 -4.89 0.99
N PHE A 132 5.57 -5.91 1.15
CA PHE A 132 4.16 -5.82 0.80
C PHE A 132 3.29 -6.49 1.86
N TRP A 133 2.30 -5.76 2.39
CA TRP A 133 1.32 -6.28 3.34
C TRP A 133 -0.05 -6.35 2.69
N LEU A 134 -0.78 -7.42 3.01
CA LEU A 134 -2.20 -7.56 2.75
C LEU A 134 -2.95 -7.66 4.07
N ILE A 135 -3.98 -6.84 4.23
CA ILE A 135 -4.89 -6.87 5.38
C ILE A 135 -6.26 -7.29 4.90
N TRP A 136 -6.85 -8.28 5.55
CA TRP A 136 -8.23 -8.70 5.39
C TRP A 136 -9.02 -8.25 6.62
N PRO A 137 -9.77 -7.12 6.58
CA PRO A 137 -10.47 -6.56 7.73
C PRO A 137 -11.50 -7.52 8.32
N GLU A 138 -12.29 -8.18 7.47
CA GLU A 138 -13.34 -9.10 7.90
C GLU A 138 -12.79 -10.35 8.59
N ALA A 139 -11.62 -10.81 8.17
CA ALA A 139 -10.91 -11.92 8.79
C ALA A 139 -9.99 -11.47 9.94
N ARG A 140 -9.84 -10.15 10.15
CA ARG A 140 -8.90 -9.55 11.11
C ARG A 140 -7.50 -10.15 10.98
N ALA A 141 -7.04 -10.29 9.74
CA ALA A 141 -5.80 -10.96 9.39
C ALA A 141 -4.86 -10.05 8.60
N LEU A 142 -3.55 -10.26 8.80
CA LEU A 142 -2.48 -9.60 8.08
C LEU A 142 -1.53 -10.66 7.53
N VAL A 143 -1.18 -10.55 6.25
CA VAL A 143 -0.10 -11.32 5.63
C VAL A 143 0.98 -10.36 5.16
N ALA A 144 2.18 -10.53 5.70
CA ALA A 144 3.35 -9.77 5.29
C ALA A 144 4.20 -10.57 4.32
N HIS A 145 4.67 -9.90 3.28
CA HIS A 145 5.50 -10.47 2.23
C HIS A 145 6.81 -9.71 2.12
N ALA A 146 7.89 -10.44 1.84
CA ALA A 146 9.17 -9.90 1.42
C ALA A 146 9.44 -10.28 -0.04
N LEU A 147 10.02 -9.37 -0.80
CA LEU A 147 10.48 -9.65 -2.16
C LEU A 147 11.77 -10.48 -2.09
N GLU A 148 11.73 -11.71 -2.60
CA GLU A 148 12.88 -12.61 -2.69
C GLU A 148 13.05 -13.06 -4.16
N GLY A 149 14.22 -12.79 -4.72
CA GLY A 149 14.42 -13.01 -6.16
C GLY A 149 13.43 -12.19 -6.98
N ASP A 150 12.59 -12.84 -7.77
CA ASP A 150 11.60 -12.20 -8.64
C ASP A 150 10.15 -12.38 -8.13
N GLY A 151 9.96 -12.77 -6.87
CA GLY A 151 8.63 -12.99 -6.32
C GLY A 151 8.49 -12.64 -4.84
N TYR A 152 7.24 -12.44 -4.42
CA TYR A 152 6.93 -12.25 -3.01
C TYR A 152 6.81 -13.59 -2.29
N ARG A 153 7.49 -13.70 -1.14
CA ARG A 153 7.30 -14.79 -0.18
C ARG A 153 6.57 -14.28 1.05
N ALA A 154 5.52 -14.97 1.46
CA ALA A 154 4.87 -14.70 2.74
C ALA A 154 5.84 -15.03 3.89
N ILE A 155 6.13 -14.02 4.72
CA ILE A 155 7.06 -14.12 5.86
C ILE A 155 6.34 -14.11 7.20
N ALA A 156 5.09 -13.65 7.23
CA ALA A 156 4.22 -13.72 8.40
C ALA A 156 2.76 -13.82 7.94
N THR A 157 2.00 -14.71 8.57
CA THR A 157 0.55 -14.82 8.42
C THR A 157 -0.05 -14.76 9.82
N LEU A 158 -0.79 -13.70 10.11
CA LEU A 158 -1.18 -13.32 11.45
C LEU A 158 -2.69 -13.07 11.52
N SER A 159 -3.31 -13.53 12.60
CA SER A 159 -4.71 -13.25 12.93
C SER A 159 -4.79 -12.56 14.28
N ALA A 160 -5.58 -11.51 14.40
CA ALA A 160 -5.82 -10.81 15.66
C ALA A 160 -6.44 -11.70 16.75
N ALA A 161 -7.07 -12.81 16.36
CA ALA A 161 -7.60 -13.80 17.30
C ALA A 161 -6.51 -14.62 18.00
N GLU A 162 -5.36 -14.83 17.34
CA GLU A 162 -4.27 -15.69 17.81
C GLU A 162 -3.01 -14.90 18.21
N HIS A 163 -2.84 -13.70 17.60
CA HIS A 163 -1.62 -12.91 17.72
C HIS A 163 -1.99 -11.49 18.14
N ARG A 164 -1.68 -11.10 19.36
CA ARG A 164 -1.97 -9.74 19.83
C ARG A 164 -0.81 -8.79 19.61
N HIS A 165 0.37 -9.14 20.10
CA HIS A 165 1.58 -8.32 20.02
C HIS A 165 2.56 -8.97 19.05
N VAL A 166 2.87 -8.28 17.95
CA VAL A 166 3.66 -8.83 16.85
C VAL A 166 4.74 -7.86 16.40
N ARG A 167 5.82 -8.41 15.85
CA ARG A 167 6.87 -7.66 15.15
C ARG A 167 6.90 -8.11 13.71
N VAL A 168 6.61 -7.19 12.79
CA VAL A 168 6.41 -7.52 11.37
C VAL A 168 7.30 -6.64 10.50
N PRO A 169 8.20 -7.23 9.70
CA PRO A 169 9.01 -6.47 8.77
C PRO A 169 8.17 -5.64 7.76
N PRO A 170 8.61 -4.45 7.40
CA PRO A 170 9.90 -3.81 7.74
C PRO A 170 9.89 -3.06 9.08
N PHE A 171 8.86 -3.20 9.90
CA PHE A 171 8.66 -2.45 11.14
C PHE A 171 8.91 -3.30 12.40
N ASP A 172 9.68 -4.37 12.29
CA ASP A 172 10.01 -5.32 13.35
C ASP A 172 10.84 -4.73 14.51
N ALA A 173 11.37 -3.51 14.32
CA ALA A 173 11.98 -2.77 15.41
C ALA A 173 10.98 -2.33 16.50
N MET A 174 9.69 -2.26 16.17
CA MET A 174 8.61 -1.94 17.10
C MET A 174 7.62 -3.09 17.24
N GLU A 175 6.91 -3.11 18.35
CA GLU A 175 5.82 -4.04 18.60
C GLU A 175 4.48 -3.40 18.19
N LEU A 176 3.67 -4.15 17.47
CA LEU A 176 2.35 -3.75 16.99
C LEU A 176 1.28 -4.52 17.76
N ASP A 177 0.25 -3.83 18.26
CA ASP A 177 -0.98 -4.48 18.75
C ASP A 177 -1.91 -4.73 17.55
N LEU A 178 -1.92 -5.97 17.07
CA LEU A 178 -2.66 -6.36 15.88
C LEU A 178 -4.18 -6.24 16.09
N ALA A 179 -4.68 -6.47 17.31
CA ALA A 179 -6.08 -6.28 17.62
C ALA A 179 -6.47 -4.79 17.50
N ALA A 180 -5.70 -3.90 18.08
CA ALA A 180 -5.95 -2.45 17.99
C ALA A 180 -5.86 -1.92 16.55
N MET A 181 -5.04 -2.55 15.70
CA MET A 181 -4.93 -2.20 14.29
C MET A 181 -6.17 -2.58 13.48
N LEU A 182 -6.77 -3.77 13.78
CA LEU A 182 -7.76 -4.41 12.92
C LEU A 182 -9.18 -4.46 13.52
N GLU A 183 -9.39 -3.95 14.74
CA GLU A 183 -10.71 -3.90 15.42
C GLU A 183 -11.57 -2.66 15.08
#